data_bbdcc1981fd0933d9977ab91b3cc8705
#
_entry.id   bbdcc1981fd0933d9977ab91b3cc8705
#
_cell.length_a   1.000
_cell.length_b   1.000
_cell.length_c   1.000
_cell.angle_alpha   90.00
_cell.angle_beta   90.00
_cell.angle_gamma   90.00
#
_symmetry.space_group_name_H-M   'P 1'
#
loop_
_entity.id
_entity.type
_entity.pdbx_description
1 polymer ?
#
loop_
_entity_poly.entity_id
_entity_poly.type
_entity_poly.pdbx_seq_one_letter_code
_entity_poly.pdbx_strand_id
1 'polypeptide(L)'
;DMGADVIKFENLRSGGNFVRNARPHEKQSGLSMYFQNLNRNKRGVALDLKKEESKKLFTELIRSADVLIENNRPGVMKRLGFDWEACRKINPRLVYASISGFGQYGPNSHRPGYDLIAQAMGGSMSITGWPGSEPTRAGMAIGDMFAGLNAGFAICASLYKRNETGKGNHIDVALVDSIISGMEAKMMQYLYEGVSPVMSGNKYISSAPYDSFKAKDDYFVIASGTDAHFVALSAAMGMP
;
A
#
# COMPACT_ATOMS: atom_id res chain seq x y z
N ASP A 1 -1.08 11.79 11.27
CA ASP A 1 -1.61 13.04 10.69
C ASP A 1 -3.11 13.23 10.97
N MET A 2 -3.83 12.14 11.21
CA MET A 2 -5.28 12.15 11.46
C MET A 2 -5.64 12.18 12.96
N GLY A 3 -4.68 12.49 13.83
CA GLY A 3 -4.89 12.65 15.29
C GLY A 3 -4.71 11.38 16.11
N ALA A 4 -4.40 10.23 15.53
CA ALA A 4 -4.09 9.03 16.29
C ALA A 4 -2.75 9.18 17.06
N ASP A 5 -2.71 8.70 18.30
CA ASP A 5 -1.45 8.54 19.04
C ASP A 5 -0.76 7.26 18.56
N VAL A 6 0.33 7.40 17.82
CA VAL A 6 1.02 6.28 17.17
C VAL A 6 2.34 6.00 17.88
N ILE A 7 2.50 4.78 18.36
CA ILE A 7 3.75 4.27 18.94
C ILE A 7 4.38 3.30 17.95
N LYS A 8 5.56 3.65 17.44
CA LYS A 8 6.34 2.83 16.51
C LYS A 8 7.40 2.03 17.25
N PHE A 9 7.31 0.72 17.15
CA PHE A 9 8.32 -0.19 17.71
C PHE A 9 9.42 -0.48 16.70
N GLU A 10 10.66 -0.43 17.17
CA GLU A 10 11.81 -0.80 16.37
C GLU A 10 12.76 -1.69 17.18
N ASN A 11 13.32 -2.73 16.53
CA ASN A 11 14.39 -3.51 17.10
C ASN A 11 15.74 -2.90 16.71
N LEU A 12 16.35 -2.15 17.61
CA LEU A 12 17.63 -1.48 17.34
C LEU A 12 18.81 -2.44 17.20
N ARG A 13 18.72 -3.70 17.68
CA ARG A 13 19.76 -4.71 17.46
C ARG A 13 19.91 -5.10 16.00
N SER A 14 18.84 -4.97 15.23
CA SER A 14 18.86 -5.16 13.76
C SER A 14 19.09 -3.87 12.98
N GLY A 15 19.53 -2.79 13.64
CA GLY A 15 19.72 -1.47 13.01
C GLY A 15 18.47 -0.63 12.90
N GLY A 16 17.35 -1.05 13.49
CA GLY A 16 16.06 -0.37 13.37
C GLY A 16 15.42 -0.55 11.99
N ASN A 17 14.60 0.40 11.61
CA ASN A 17 13.96 0.40 10.30
C ASN A 17 14.98 0.79 9.21
N PHE A 18 15.14 -0.02 8.16
CA PHE A 18 16.10 0.21 7.06
C PHE A 18 15.92 1.56 6.36
N VAL A 19 14.71 2.12 6.36
CA VAL A 19 14.41 3.45 5.80
C VAL A 19 15.15 4.57 6.51
N ARG A 20 15.66 4.35 7.75
CA ARG A 20 16.54 5.30 8.43
C ARG A 20 17.82 5.62 7.65
N ASN A 21 18.26 4.69 6.81
CA ASN A 21 19.46 4.82 5.96
C ASN A 21 19.12 5.18 4.50
N ALA A 22 17.83 5.39 4.17
CA ALA A 22 17.41 5.71 2.82
C ALA A 22 17.68 7.19 2.48
N ARG A 23 18.12 7.44 1.25
CA ARG A 23 18.32 8.82 0.72
C ARG A 23 16.96 9.48 0.38
N PRO A 24 16.88 10.83 0.34
CA PRO A 24 17.95 11.77 0.68
C PRO A 24 18.15 11.93 2.19
N HIS A 25 19.36 12.32 2.57
CA HIS A 25 19.68 12.69 3.95
C HIS A 25 19.70 14.22 4.11
N GLU A 26 19.18 14.69 5.22
CA GLU A 26 19.30 16.10 5.61
C GLU A 26 20.77 16.43 5.92
N LYS A 27 21.28 17.55 5.38
CA LYS A 27 22.71 17.87 5.37
C LYS A 27 23.32 18.10 6.75
N GLN A 28 22.56 18.67 7.68
CA GLN A 28 23.06 19.03 9.01
C GLN A 28 22.99 17.87 10.01
N SER A 29 21.84 17.16 10.02
CA SER A 29 21.58 16.09 10.98
C SER A 29 21.96 14.70 10.48
N GLY A 30 22.16 14.54 9.16
CA GLY A 30 22.37 13.23 8.55
C GLY A 30 21.14 12.32 8.56
N LEU A 31 19.98 12.81 8.97
CA LEU A 31 18.76 12.01 9.07
C LEU A 31 18.14 11.76 7.70
N SER A 32 17.62 10.55 7.48
CA SER A 32 16.85 10.24 6.28
C SER A 32 15.58 11.07 6.21
N MET A 33 15.43 11.90 5.19
CA MET A 33 14.23 12.69 4.93
C MET A 33 13.05 11.77 4.57
N TYR A 34 13.32 10.62 3.94
CA TYR A 34 12.29 9.62 3.66
C TYR A 34 11.74 9.02 4.95
N PHE A 35 12.61 8.65 5.90
CA PHE A 35 12.17 8.18 7.20
C PHE A 35 11.34 9.22 7.95
N GLN A 36 11.79 10.48 7.97
CA GLN A 36 11.08 11.56 8.63
C GLN A 36 9.70 11.82 8.01
N ASN A 37 9.61 11.81 6.68
CA ASN A 37 8.33 11.99 5.99
C ASN A 37 7.29 10.92 6.38
N LEU A 38 7.71 9.66 6.43
CA LEU A 38 6.82 8.54 6.76
C LEU A 38 6.51 8.42 8.26
N ASN A 39 7.34 8.99 9.13
CA ASN A 39 7.24 8.77 10.57
C ASN A 39 7.01 10.02 11.39
N ARG A 40 6.62 11.13 10.77
CA ARG A 40 6.21 12.33 11.52
C ARG A 40 5.06 12.02 12.47
N ASN A 41 5.02 12.69 13.61
CA ASN A 41 4.02 12.51 14.67
C ASN A 41 3.96 11.11 15.29
N LYS A 42 4.95 10.24 15.06
CA LYS A 42 5.04 8.94 15.72
C LYS A 42 6.00 9.01 16.91
N ARG A 43 5.62 8.43 18.03
CA ARG A 43 6.52 8.20 19.14
C ARG A 43 7.31 6.91 18.91
N GLY A 44 8.63 6.95 19.05
CA GLY A 44 9.50 5.79 18.85
C GLY A 44 9.79 5.04 20.15
N VAL A 45 9.73 3.72 20.09
CA VAL A 45 10.13 2.85 21.21
C VAL A 45 11.06 1.76 20.69
N ALA A 46 12.18 1.56 21.36
CA ALA A 46 13.13 0.51 21.05
C ALA A 46 12.84 -0.72 21.94
N LEU A 47 12.36 -1.81 21.34
CA LEU A 47 12.10 -3.07 22.04
C LEU A 47 12.66 -4.27 21.27
N ASP A 48 13.25 -5.21 21.99
CA ASP A 48 13.60 -6.53 21.49
C ASP A 48 12.57 -7.54 22.01
N LEU A 49 11.55 -7.85 21.21
CA LEU A 49 10.49 -8.78 21.59
C LEU A 49 10.94 -10.24 21.77
N LYS A 50 12.24 -10.52 21.66
CA LYS A 50 12.82 -11.80 22.10
C LYS A 50 13.12 -11.84 23.58
N LYS A 51 13.13 -10.68 24.26
CA LYS A 51 13.36 -10.57 25.70
C LYS A 51 12.05 -10.56 26.48
N GLU A 52 12.00 -11.26 27.59
CA GLU A 52 10.77 -11.37 28.39
C GLU A 52 10.30 -10.04 28.97
N GLU A 53 11.23 -9.15 29.38
CA GLU A 53 10.88 -7.81 29.85
C GLU A 53 10.20 -6.97 28.76
N SER A 54 10.71 -7.07 27.53
CA SER A 54 10.12 -6.39 26.38
C SER A 54 8.74 -6.96 26.01
N LYS A 55 8.55 -8.27 26.14
CA LYS A 55 7.23 -8.90 25.94
C LYS A 55 6.22 -8.43 26.99
N LYS A 56 6.62 -8.32 28.25
CA LYS A 56 5.75 -7.79 29.31
C LYS A 56 5.29 -6.37 28.99
N LEU A 57 6.21 -5.49 28.65
CA LEU A 57 5.90 -4.10 28.25
C LEU A 57 4.99 -4.05 27.03
N PHE A 58 5.26 -4.88 26.03
CA PHE A 58 4.43 -4.93 24.83
C PHE A 58 3.02 -5.45 25.12
N THR A 59 2.88 -6.42 26.02
CA THR A 59 1.60 -6.92 26.49
C THR A 59 0.77 -5.82 27.16
N GLU A 60 1.39 -5.00 28.02
CA GLU A 60 0.69 -3.88 28.67
C GLU A 60 0.21 -2.85 27.63
N LEU A 61 1.03 -2.57 26.61
CA LEU A 61 0.62 -1.67 25.54
C LEU A 61 -0.53 -2.25 24.73
N ILE A 62 -0.54 -3.55 24.43
CA ILE A 62 -1.67 -4.21 23.73
C ILE A 62 -2.97 -4.08 24.55
N ARG A 63 -2.93 -4.16 25.88
CA ARG A 63 -4.13 -4.01 26.71
C ARG A 63 -4.86 -2.69 26.52
N SER A 64 -4.12 -1.62 26.28
CA SER A 64 -4.66 -0.27 26.12
C SER A 64 -4.75 0.18 24.65
N ALA A 65 -4.17 -0.57 23.72
CA ALA A 65 -4.16 -0.20 22.32
C ALA A 65 -5.53 -0.40 21.65
N ASP A 66 -5.92 0.53 20.81
CA ASP A 66 -7.06 0.36 19.92
C ASP A 66 -6.71 -0.47 18.67
N VAL A 67 -5.50 -0.29 18.17
CA VAL A 67 -5.03 -0.89 16.92
C VAL A 67 -3.60 -1.40 17.07
N LEU A 68 -3.32 -2.60 16.58
CA LEU A 68 -1.98 -3.10 16.33
C LEU A 68 -1.79 -3.29 14.83
N ILE A 69 -0.75 -2.67 14.27
CA ILE A 69 -0.37 -2.85 12.86
C ILE A 69 0.98 -3.54 12.81
N GLU A 70 1.10 -4.58 12.00
CA GLU A 70 2.36 -5.27 11.75
C GLU A 70 2.52 -5.58 10.26
N ASN A 71 3.76 -5.55 9.77
CA ASN A 71 4.11 -5.91 8.39
C ASN A 71 5.26 -6.93 8.33
N ASN A 72 5.27 -7.85 9.27
CA ASN A 72 6.22 -8.95 9.28
C ASN A 72 5.84 -10.04 8.27
N ARG A 73 6.79 -10.91 7.95
CA ARG A 73 6.46 -12.15 7.24
C ARG A 73 5.48 -12.99 8.07
N PRO A 74 4.50 -13.65 7.45
CA PRO A 74 3.57 -14.53 8.14
C PRO A 74 4.28 -15.52 9.07
N GLY A 75 3.71 -15.71 10.26
CA GLY A 75 4.26 -16.56 11.31
C GLY A 75 5.31 -15.90 12.22
N VAL A 76 5.83 -14.71 11.89
CA VAL A 76 6.79 -14.00 12.78
C VAL A 76 6.11 -13.61 14.09
N MET A 77 4.96 -12.94 14.03
CA MET A 77 4.23 -12.53 15.23
C MET A 77 3.79 -13.72 16.07
N LYS A 78 3.42 -14.84 15.44
CA LYS A 78 3.12 -16.10 16.16
C LYS A 78 4.32 -16.61 16.93
N ARG A 79 5.52 -16.63 16.33
CA ARG A 79 6.75 -17.05 17.03
C ARG A 79 7.13 -16.12 18.18
N LEU A 80 6.76 -14.86 18.11
CA LEU A 80 6.96 -13.87 19.18
C LEU A 80 5.89 -13.97 20.29
N GLY A 81 4.79 -14.68 20.04
CA GLY A 81 3.66 -14.82 20.97
C GLY A 81 2.63 -13.70 20.88
N PHE A 82 2.61 -12.96 19.76
CA PHE A 82 1.76 -11.78 19.54
C PHE A 82 0.99 -11.85 18.21
N ASP A 83 0.61 -13.05 17.75
CA ASP A 83 -0.35 -13.19 16.68
C ASP A 83 -1.76 -12.74 17.09
N TRP A 84 -2.67 -12.67 16.15
CA TRP A 84 -4.05 -12.29 16.41
C TRP A 84 -4.69 -13.11 17.53
N GLU A 85 -4.51 -14.42 17.53
CA GLU A 85 -5.11 -15.31 18.52
C GLU A 85 -4.60 -15.06 19.95
N ALA A 86 -3.32 -14.71 20.09
CA ALA A 86 -2.74 -14.33 21.37
C ALA A 86 -3.20 -12.92 21.77
N CYS A 87 -3.14 -11.96 20.86
CA CYS A 87 -3.47 -10.57 21.16
C CYS A 87 -4.96 -10.36 21.50
N ARG A 88 -5.90 -11.05 20.83
CA ARG A 88 -7.33 -10.95 21.16
C ARG A 88 -7.69 -11.49 22.56
N LYS A 89 -6.88 -12.41 23.12
CA LYS A 89 -7.05 -12.87 24.49
C LYS A 89 -6.61 -11.81 25.52
N ILE A 90 -5.60 -11.00 25.16
CA ILE A 90 -5.12 -9.89 25.99
C ILE A 90 -6.10 -8.72 25.92
N ASN A 91 -6.54 -8.37 24.71
CA ASN A 91 -7.47 -7.27 24.44
C ASN A 91 -8.51 -7.69 23.39
N PRO A 92 -9.72 -8.13 23.80
CA PRO A 92 -10.77 -8.53 22.86
C PRO A 92 -11.30 -7.40 21.97
N ARG A 93 -10.98 -6.15 22.30
CA ARG A 93 -11.36 -4.95 21.53
C ARG A 93 -10.31 -4.53 20.50
N LEU A 94 -9.14 -5.16 20.49
CA LEU A 94 -8.05 -4.81 19.61
C LEU A 94 -8.42 -5.02 18.14
N VAL A 95 -8.19 -4.04 17.30
CA VAL A 95 -8.17 -4.18 15.83
C VAL A 95 -6.73 -4.53 15.44
N TYR A 96 -6.54 -5.72 14.88
CA TYR A 96 -5.23 -6.24 14.51
C TYR A 96 -5.09 -6.23 12.99
N ALA A 97 -4.13 -5.48 12.45
CA ALA A 97 -3.90 -5.38 11.01
C ALA A 97 -2.54 -5.99 10.63
N SER A 98 -2.58 -7.04 9.82
CA SER A 98 -1.40 -7.64 9.19
C SER A 98 -1.30 -7.18 7.74
N ILE A 99 -0.13 -6.66 7.36
CA ILE A 99 0.17 -6.27 5.98
C ILE A 99 1.34 -7.10 5.48
N SER A 100 1.16 -7.85 4.41
CA SER A 100 2.21 -8.72 3.88
C SER A 100 2.15 -8.81 2.36
N GLY A 101 3.15 -9.42 1.72
CA GLY A 101 3.21 -9.52 0.26
C GLY A 101 2.01 -10.27 -0.34
N PHE A 102 1.61 -11.39 0.31
CA PHE A 102 0.63 -12.33 -0.23
C PHE A 102 -0.49 -12.69 0.78
N GLY A 103 -0.64 -11.95 1.87
CA GLY A 103 -1.60 -12.25 2.93
C GLY A 103 -1.10 -13.30 3.93
N GLN A 104 -1.91 -13.55 4.96
CA GLN A 104 -1.57 -14.46 6.06
C GLN A 104 -1.93 -15.93 5.74
N TYR A 105 -2.66 -16.18 4.66
CA TYR A 105 -3.10 -17.52 4.22
C TYR A 105 -2.91 -17.71 2.71
N GLY A 106 -3.22 -18.91 2.23
CA GLY A 106 -3.07 -19.27 0.81
C GLY A 106 -1.68 -19.80 0.45
N PRO A 107 -1.51 -20.31 -0.77
CA PRO A 107 -0.32 -21.06 -1.17
C PRO A 107 0.96 -20.20 -1.22
N ASN A 108 0.82 -18.90 -1.42
CA ASN A 108 1.95 -17.98 -1.54
C ASN A 108 2.25 -17.21 -0.23
N SER A 109 1.50 -17.41 0.85
CA SER A 109 1.66 -16.65 2.11
C SER A 109 3.07 -16.71 2.71
N HIS A 110 3.79 -17.82 2.48
CA HIS A 110 5.18 -17.99 2.95
C HIS A 110 6.23 -17.22 2.12
N ARG A 111 5.85 -16.72 0.94
CA ARG A 111 6.79 -16.02 0.05
C ARG A 111 7.06 -14.60 0.54
N PRO A 112 8.30 -14.10 0.41
CA PRO A 112 8.58 -12.68 0.62
C PRO A 112 7.95 -11.88 -0.52
N GLY A 113 7.37 -10.72 -0.19
CA GLY A 113 6.83 -9.78 -1.17
C GLY A 113 7.16 -8.35 -0.76
N TYR A 114 7.83 -7.64 -1.68
CA TYR A 114 8.00 -6.19 -1.64
C TYR A 114 7.16 -5.58 -2.75
N ASP A 115 7.04 -4.28 -2.76
CA ASP A 115 6.30 -3.51 -3.75
C ASP A 115 6.53 -3.98 -5.20
N LEU A 116 7.79 -4.13 -5.62
CA LEU A 116 8.12 -4.58 -6.97
C LEU A 116 7.54 -5.97 -7.29
N ILE A 117 7.59 -6.90 -6.32
CA ILE A 117 7.00 -8.24 -6.49
C ILE A 117 5.47 -8.14 -6.59
N ALA A 118 4.85 -7.29 -5.77
CA ALA A 118 3.41 -7.07 -5.83
C ALA A 118 2.98 -6.46 -7.17
N GLN A 119 3.70 -5.47 -7.69
CA GLN A 119 3.43 -4.88 -9.00
C GLN A 119 3.57 -5.91 -10.13
N ALA A 120 4.61 -6.74 -10.09
CA ALA A 120 4.83 -7.78 -11.10
C ALA A 120 3.74 -8.85 -11.06
N MET A 121 3.49 -9.43 -9.89
CA MET A 121 2.54 -10.53 -9.73
C MET A 121 1.07 -10.08 -9.73
N GLY A 122 0.80 -8.86 -9.31
CA GLY A 122 -0.52 -8.24 -9.40
C GLY A 122 -0.89 -7.73 -10.81
N GLY A 123 0.05 -7.79 -11.77
CA GLY A 123 -0.20 -7.51 -13.18
C GLY A 123 0.00 -6.04 -13.59
N SER A 124 0.20 -5.09 -12.68
CA SER A 124 0.33 -3.67 -13.05
C SER A 124 1.51 -3.40 -13.99
N MET A 125 2.62 -4.15 -13.84
CA MET A 125 3.78 -4.02 -14.72
C MET A 125 3.51 -4.44 -16.17
N SER A 126 2.58 -5.37 -16.40
CA SER A 126 2.23 -5.84 -17.74
C SER A 126 1.41 -4.84 -18.55
N ILE A 127 0.83 -3.85 -17.89
CA ILE A 127 -0.01 -2.81 -18.51
C ILE A 127 0.62 -1.41 -18.46
N THR A 128 1.75 -1.28 -17.74
CA THR A 128 2.48 -0.01 -17.59
C THR A 128 3.63 0.06 -18.57
N GLY A 129 3.62 1.06 -19.44
CA GLY A 129 4.66 1.27 -20.44
C GLY A 129 4.08 1.56 -21.83
N TRP A 130 4.98 1.78 -22.79
CA TRP A 130 4.63 1.99 -24.19
C TRP A 130 4.43 0.65 -24.90
N PRO A 131 3.58 0.58 -25.93
CA PRO A 131 3.40 -0.63 -26.73
C PRO A 131 4.75 -1.20 -27.20
N GLY A 132 4.98 -2.48 -26.91
CA GLY A 132 6.24 -3.18 -27.25
C GLY A 132 7.43 -2.92 -26.33
N SER A 133 7.27 -2.14 -25.26
CA SER A 133 8.31 -2.00 -24.24
C SER A 133 8.33 -3.21 -23.27
N GLU A 134 9.40 -3.31 -22.49
CA GLU A 134 9.47 -4.27 -21.40
C GLU A 134 8.50 -3.89 -20.28
N PRO A 135 8.03 -4.90 -19.47
CA PRO A 135 7.21 -4.64 -18.31
C PRO A 135 7.86 -3.63 -17.36
N THR A 136 7.14 -2.56 -17.07
CA THR A 136 7.68 -1.41 -16.33
C THR A 136 6.90 -1.19 -15.04
N ARG A 137 7.61 -1.04 -13.93
CA ARG A 137 6.97 -0.67 -12.67
C ARG A 137 6.51 0.79 -12.68
N ALA A 138 5.48 1.10 -11.92
CA ALA A 138 5.17 2.49 -11.60
C ALA A 138 6.34 3.15 -10.84
N GLY A 139 6.57 4.44 -11.06
CA GLY A 139 7.64 5.18 -10.40
C GLY A 139 7.51 5.23 -8.88
N MET A 140 6.29 5.17 -8.37
CA MET A 140 5.97 5.09 -6.95
C MET A 140 5.82 3.62 -6.50
N ALA A 141 5.95 3.37 -5.20
CA ALA A 141 5.67 2.08 -4.57
C ALA A 141 4.14 1.90 -4.41
N ILE A 142 3.44 1.69 -5.54
CA ILE A 142 1.97 1.69 -5.57
C ILE A 142 1.36 0.49 -4.82
N GLY A 143 2.06 -0.64 -4.75
CA GLY A 143 1.64 -1.79 -3.96
C GLY A 143 1.64 -1.50 -2.46
N ASP A 144 2.72 -0.89 -1.96
CA ASP A 144 2.82 -0.45 -0.57
C ASP A 144 1.77 0.63 -0.26
N MET A 145 1.59 1.60 -1.17
CA MET A 145 0.63 2.70 -0.99
C MET A 145 -0.81 2.18 -0.96
N PHE A 146 -1.21 1.34 -1.90
CA PHE A 146 -2.56 0.77 -1.93
C PHE A 146 -2.81 -0.13 -0.72
N ALA A 147 -1.84 -0.95 -0.33
CA ALA A 147 -1.97 -1.77 0.87
C ALA A 147 -2.12 -0.90 2.14
N GLY A 148 -1.35 0.19 2.23
CA GLY A 148 -1.46 1.15 3.33
C GLY A 148 -2.82 1.83 3.40
N LEU A 149 -3.37 2.27 2.25
CA LEU A 149 -4.69 2.87 2.15
C LEU A 149 -5.80 1.86 2.49
N ASN A 150 -5.75 0.65 1.93
CA ASN A 150 -6.70 -0.42 2.23
C ASN A 150 -6.69 -0.79 3.71
N ALA A 151 -5.50 -0.89 4.31
CA ALA A 151 -5.37 -1.11 5.76
C ALA A 151 -5.98 0.04 6.57
N GLY A 152 -5.72 1.28 6.19
CA GLY A 152 -6.31 2.45 6.84
C GLY A 152 -7.84 2.45 6.79
N PHE A 153 -8.42 2.19 5.63
CA PHE A 153 -9.87 2.05 5.45
C PHE A 153 -10.45 0.93 6.30
N ALA A 154 -9.85 -0.26 6.24
CA ALA A 154 -10.31 -1.42 6.99
C ALA A 154 -10.20 -1.20 8.52
N ILE A 155 -9.15 -0.52 8.99
CA ILE A 155 -9.00 -0.13 10.39
C ILE A 155 -10.11 0.82 10.81
N CYS A 156 -10.38 1.89 10.06
CA CYS A 156 -11.44 2.83 10.37
C CYS A 156 -12.83 2.15 10.40
N ALA A 157 -13.14 1.31 9.41
CA ALA A 157 -14.38 0.54 9.38
C ALA A 157 -14.50 -0.42 10.57
N SER A 158 -13.39 -1.06 10.95
CA SER A 158 -13.34 -1.98 12.09
C SER A 158 -13.51 -1.25 13.42
N LEU A 159 -12.93 -0.09 13.59
CA LEU A 159 -13.10 0.76 14.77
C LEU A 159 -14.55 1.23 14.89
N TYR A 160 -15.19 1.62 13.77
CA TYR A 160 -16.59 1.98 13.72
C TYR A 160 -17.48 0.81 14.15
N LYS A 161 -17.31 -0.36 13.52
CA LYS A 161 -18.06 -1.58 13.86
C LYS A 161 -17.86 -2.02 15.32
N ARG A 162 -16.66 -1.80 15.86
CA ARG A 162 -16.35 -2.10 17.27
C ARG A 162 -17.22 -1.34 18.26
N ASN A 163 -17.68 -0.13 17.91
CA ASN A 163 -18.59 0.65 18.79
C ASN A 163 -19.92 -0.06 19.01
N GLU A 164 -20.39 -0.82 18.03
CA GLU A 164 -21.62 -1.61 18.13
C GLU A 164 -21.38 -2.98 18.77
N THR A 165 -20.32 -3.66 18.35
CA THR A 165 -20.05 -5.05 18.73
C THR A 165 -19.29 -5.22 20.04
N GLY A 166 -18.58 -4.18 20.46
CA GLY A 166 -17.64 -4.23 21.57
C GLY A 166 -16.37 -5.05 21.30
N LYS A 167 -16.22 -5.62 20.07
CA LYS A 167 -15.14 -6.55 19.72
C LYS A 167 -14.28 -6.01 18.59
N GLY A 168 -12.98 -6.23 18.70
CA GLY A 168 -12.04 -6.03 17.58
C GLY A 168 -12.09 -7.18 16.58
N ASN A 169 -11.24 -7.10 15.55
CA ASN A 169 -11.12 -8.12 14.50
C ASN A 169 -9.71 -8.14 13.93
N HIS A 170 -9.43 -9.18 13.14
CA HIS A 170 -8.21 -9.28 12.34
C HIS A 170 -8.47 -8.78 10.92
N ILE A 171 -7.58 -7.92 10.45
CA ILE A 171 -7.52 -7.40 9.08
C ILE A 171 -6.27 -8.00 8.44
N ASP A 172 -6.44 -8.65 7.31
CA ASP A 172 -5.34 -9.19 6.50
C ASP A 172 -5.31 -8.46 5.15
N VAL A 173 -4.19 -7.78 4.88
CA VAL A 173 -3.98 -7.01 3.64
C VAL A 173 -2.77 -7.54 2.91
N ALA A 174 -3.00 -8.04 1.69
CA ALA A 174 -1.93 -8.43 0.79
C ALA A 174 -1.59 -7.31 -0.19
N LEU A 175 -0.29 -7.08 -0.41
CA LEU A 175 0.16 -6.11 -1.41
C LEU A 175 -0.31 -6.51 -2.82
N VAL A 176 -0.23 -7.81 -3.15
CA VAL A 176 -0.67 -8.33 -4.47
C VAL A 176 -2.15 -8.08 -4.69
N ASP A 177 -3.00 -8.39 -3.70
CA ASP A 177 -4.45 -8.18 -3.79
C ASP A 177 -4.78 -6.68 -3.89
N SER A 178 -3.99 -5.85 -3.22
CA SER A 178 -4.13 -4.39 -3.30
C SER A 178 -3.81 -3.86 -4.70
N ILE A 179 -2.80 -4.39 -5.38
CA ILE A 179 -2.53 -4.08 -6.80
C ILE A 179 -3.68 -4.55 -7.67
N ILE A 180 -4.14 -5.80 -7.50
CA ILE A 180 -5.24 -6.37 -8.29
C ILE A 180 -6.50 -5.51 -8.14
N SER A 181 -6.84 -5.08 -6.93
CA SER A 181 -8.00 -4.22 -6.70
C SER A 181 -7.89 -2.86 -7.39
N GLY A 182 -6.66 -2.33 -7.56
CA GLY A 182 -6.40 -1.09 -8.27
C GLY A 182 -6.33 -1.24 -9.81
N MET A 183 -6.40 -2.45 -10.34
CA MET A 183 -6.37 -2.71 -11.80
C MET A 183 -7.68 -2.34 -12.52
N GLU A 184 -8.76 -2.10 -11.77
CA GLU A 184 -10.07 -1.61 -12.28
C GLU A 184 -10.57 -2.36 -13.54
N ALA A 185 -10.90 -1.60 -14.60
CA ALA A 185 -11.40 -2.12 -15.86
C ALA A 185 -10.43 -3.09 -16.56
N LYS A 186 -9.13 -2.98 -16.31
CA LYS A 186 -8.14 -3.90 -16.89
C LYS A 186 -8.29 -5.32 -16.36
N MET A 187 -8.55 -5.46 -15.06
CA MET A 187 -8.86 -6.77 -14.48
C MET A 187 -10.19 -7.31 -15.00
N MET A 188 -11.21 -6.44 -15.13
CA MET A 188 -12.51 -6.84 -15.66
C MET A 188 -12.44 -7.27 -17.13
N GLN A 189 -11.61 -6.62 -17.93
CA GLN A 189 -11.36 -7.02 -19.33
C GLN A 189 -10.85 -8.47 -19.38
N TYR A 190 -9.85 -8.80 -18.56
CA TYR A 190 -9.33 -10.16 -18.49
C TYR A 190 -10.37 -11.18 -18.01
N LEU A 191 -11.07 -10.88 -16.92
CA LEU A 191 -12.02 -11.82 -16.31
C LEU A 191 -13.26 -12.05 -17.17
N TYR A 192 -13.71 -11.04 -17.92
CA TYR A 192 -14.97 -11.12 -18.70
C TYR A 192 -14.74 -11.53 -20.15
N GLU A 193 -13.68 -11.00 -20.77
CA GLU A 193 -13.39 -11.20 -22.19
C GLU A 193 -12.33 -12.28 -22.44
N GLY A 194 -11.59 -12.70 -21.40
CA GLY A 194 -10.45 -13.61 -21.52
C GLY A 194 -9.25 -12.98 -22.23
N VAL A 195 -9.26 -11.68 -22.46
CA VAL A 195 -8.22 -10.94 -23.18
C VAL A 195 -7.27 -10.26 -22.19
N SER A 196 -5.99 -10.61 -22.26
CA SER A 196 -4.99 -9.94 -21.42
C SER A 196 -4.83 -8.49 -21.86
N PRO A 197 -4.98 -7.53 -20.93
CA PRO A 197 -4.71 -6.13 -21.22
C PRO A 197 -3.26 -5.91 -21.66
N VAL A 198 -3.06 -4.94 -22.54
CA VAL A 198 -1.74 -4.59 -23.07
C VAL A 198 -1.34 -3.17 -22.68
N MET A 199 -0.05 -2.88 -22.79
CA MET A 199 0.47 -1.54 -22.61
C MET A 199 -0.06 -0.61 -23.69
N SER A 200 -0.54 0.57 -23.30
CA SER A 200 -1.10 1.58 -24.21
C SER A 200 -0.41 2.95 -24.12
N GLY A 201 0.68 3.04 -23.37
CA GLY A 201 1.31 4.33 -23.07
C GLY A 201 0.35 5.21 -22.27
N ASN A 202 0.17 6.45 -22.74
CA ASN A 202 -0.75 7.41 -22.14
C ASN A 202 -2.15 7.38 -22.78
N LYS A 203 -2.33 6.53 -23.81
CA LYS A 203 -3.59 6.45 -24.53
C LYS A 203 -4.67 5.76 -23.72
N TYR A 204 -5.82 6.41 -23.60
CA TYR A 204 -7.02 5.79 -23.06
C TYR A 204 -7.81 5.11 -24.17
N ILE A 205 -8.12 3.81 -23.99
CA ILE A 205 -8.64 2.98 -25.11
C ILE A 205 -10.09 3.32 -25.50
N SER A 206 -10.86 3.87 -24.56
CA SER A 206 -12.32 4.08 -24.75
C SER A 206 -12.69 5.49 -25.21
N SER A 207 -11.71 6.40 -25.40
CA SER A 207 -11.96 7.78 -25.78
C SER A 207 -10.83 8.32 -26.65
N ALA A 208 -11.17 9.17 -27.61
CA ALA A 208 -10.22 9.86 -28.49
C ALA A 208 -10.67 11.30 -28.79
N PRO A 209 -9.73 12.26 -28.82
CA PRO A 209 -8.34 12.14 -28.39
C PRO A 209 -8.21 12.13 -26.88
N TYR A 210 -7.52 11.13 -26.34
CA TYR A 210 -7.20 11.02 -24.92
C TYR A 210 -5.78 10.46 -24.80
N ASP A 211 -4.78 11.33 -24.81
CA ASP A 211 -3.37 10.94 -24.87
C ASP A 211 -2.47 12.16 -24.57
N SER A 212 -1.16 11.94 -24.59
CA SER A 212 -0.16 12.99 -24.62
C SER A 212 0.28 13.27 -26.06
N PHE A 213 0.42 14.54 -26.40
CA PHE A 213 0.76 15.01 -27.75
C PHE A 213 2.00 15.89 -27.67
N LYS A 214 2.85 15.78 -28.70
CA LYS A 214 4.05 16.59 -28.81
C LYS A 214 3.71 17.94 -29.42
N ALA A 215 4.03 19.02 -28.70
CA ALA A 215 4.04 20.38 -29.21
C ALA A 215 5.41 20.72 -29.82
N LYS A 216 5.59 21.96 -30.19
CA LYS A 216 6.85 22.45 -30.77
C LYS A 216 8.01 22.40 -29.77
N ASP A 217 7.73 22.64 -28.50
CA ASP A 217 8.67 22.85 -27.42
C ASP A 217 8.57 21.78 -26.31
N ASP A 218 7.38 21.21 -26.06
CA ASP A 218 7.16 20.24 -25.00
C ASP A 218 5.98 19.30 -25.32
N TYR A 219 5.46 18.59 -24.35
CA TYR A 219 4.28 17.75 -24.44
C TYR A 219 3.09 18.41 -23.73
N PHE A 220 1.89 18.15 -24.25
CA PHE A 220 0.63 18.49 -23.58
C PHE A 220 -0.31 17.30 -23.62
N VAL A 221 -1.31 17.30 -22.74
CA VAL A 221 -2.30 16.23 -22.61
C VAL A 221 -3.66 16.74 -23.09
N ILE A 222 -4.34 15.91 -23.89
CA ILE A 222 -5.77 16.07 -24.20
C ILE A 222 -6.49 14.91 -23.55
N ALA A 223 -7.56 15.21 -22.82
CA ALA A 223 -8.45 14.23 -22.17
C ALA A 223 -9.90 14.49 -22.61
N SER A 224 -10.21 14.20 -23.87
CA SER A 224 -11.56 14.32 -24.43
C SER A 224 -12.34 13.05 -24.12
N GLY A 225 -13.16 13.09 -23.07
CA GLY A 225 -13.93 11.94 -22.61
C GLY A 225 -15.39 11.92 -23.08
N THR A 226 -15.85 12.94 -23.82
CA THR A 226 -17.23 13.04 -24.32
C THR A 226 -17.28 13.67 -25.72
N ASP A 227 -18.37 13.43 -26.44
CA ASP A 227 -18.60 14.05 -27.77
C ASP A 227 -18.59 15.58 -27.68
N ALA A 228 -19.14 16.16 -26.64
CA ALA A 228 -19.10 17.61 -26.43
C ALA A 228 -17.66 18.15 -26.31
N HIS A 229 -16.77 17.42 -25.62
CA HIS A 229 -15.35 17.79 -25.57
C HIS A 229 -14.68 17.67 -26.93
N PHE A 230 -15.03 16.64 -27.72
CA PHE A 230 -14.51 16.47 -29.04
C PHE A 230 -14.93 17.62 -29.99
N VAL A 231 -16.21 17.98 -29.96
CA VAL A 231 -16.74 19.11 -30.74
C VAL A 231 -16.06 20.44 -30.39
N ALA A 232 -15.93 20.71 -29.08
CA ALA A 232 -15.25 21.92 -28.60
C ALA A 232 -13.77 21.96 -29.02
N LEU A 233 -13.07 20.83 -28.96
CA LEU A 233 -11.69 20.71 -29.40
C LEU A 233 -11.56 20.93 -30.91
N SER A 234 -12.43 20.30 -31.73
CA SER A 234 -12.46 20.47 -33.17
C SER A 234 -12.69 21.92 -33.56
N ALA A 235 -13.62 22.59 -32.91
CA ALA A 235 -13.87 24.03 -33.12
C ALA A 235 -12.65 24.88 -32.76
N ALA A 236 -11.99 24.59 -31.65
CA ALA A 236 -10.77 25.30 -31.21
C ALA A 236 -9.60 25.12 -32.18
N MET A 237 -9.53 23.96 -32.87
CA MET A 237 -8.54 23.68 -33.92
C MET A 237 -8.92 24.20 -35.30
N GLY A 238 -10.10 24.81 -35.49
CA GLY A 238 -10.63 25.23 -36.78
C GLY A 238 -10.98 24.05 -37.69
N MET A 239 -11.27 22.89 -37.14
CA MET A 239 -11.64 21.65 -37.83
C MET A 239 -13.12 21.35 -37.51
N PRO A 240 -14.04 21.67 -38.42
CA PRO A 240 -15.50 21.44 -38.19
C PRO A 240 -15.87 19.95 -38.18
#